data_799005ab218d321f0439481351c76ddd
#
_entry.id   799005ab218d321f0439481351c76ddd
#
_cell.length_a   1.000
_cell.length_b   1.000
_cell.length_c   1.000
_cell.angle_alpha   90.00
_cell.angle_beta   90.00
_cell.angle_gamma   90.00
#
_symmetry.space_group_name_H-M   'P 1'
#
loop_
_entity.id
_entity.type
_entity.pdbx_description
1 polymer ?
#
loop_
_entity_poly.entity_id
_entity_poly.type
_entity_poly.pdbx_seq_one_letter_code
_entity_poly.pdbx_strand_id
1 'polypeptide(L)'
;EQGDGEQAEEYDIPADKKENEPEQYEEISTDNFMEYSKSMFSYWTENDFASSFRKMLTLEQFRNEEMQALYQQYLVSGPAEYVKDMFESIGVVEADKKATMFYSVMFFYYSLYDGAKDKKRIKEQFEKSISGLI
;
A
#
# COMPACT_ATOMS: atom_id res chain seq x y z
N GLU A 1 -8.59 -8.13 16.92
CA GLU A 1 -8.88 -8.16 16.49
C GLU A 1 -9.07 -8.51 16.25
N GLN A 2 -8.71 -8.46 16.71
CA GLN A 2 -8.87 -8.56 16.23
C GLN A 2 -9.04 -8.72 15.66
N GLY A 3 -8.74 -8.74 16.37
CA GLY A 3 -8.81 -8.59 15.68
C GLY A 3 -8.71 -8.62 15.22
N ASP A 4 -8.31 -8.27 15.30
CA ASP A 4 -8.13 -8.21 14.63
C ASP A 4 -7.73 -8.39 14.35
N GLY A 5 -7.31 -8.41 14.70
CA GLY A 5 -6.80 -8.25 14.22
C GLY A 5 -6.52 -8.92 13.99
N GLU A 6 -6.01 -9.02 14.02
CA GLU A 6 -5.75 -9.31 13.47
C GLU A 6 -6.20 -9.80 12.69
N GLN A 7 -6.50 -9.84 12.44
CA GLN A 7 -6.93 -10.01 11.50
C GLN A 7 -6.61 -9.65 10.62
N ALA A 8 -6.19 -9.13 10.78
CA ALA A 8 -5.82 -8.70 9.66
C ALA A 8 -4.74 -9.33 9.19
N GLU A 9 -4.24 -9.97 9.54
CA GLU A 9 -3.37 -10.47 9.02
C GLU A 9 -3.45 -11.47 8.37
N GLU A 10 -3.95 -12.09 8.45
CA GLU A 10 -3.94 -13.00 7.75
C GLU A 10 -4.50 -12.97 6.68
N TYR A 11 -5.01 -12.31 6.40
CA TYR A 11 -5.69 -12.38 5.36
C TYR A 11 -5.10 -11.91 4.29
N ASP A 12 -4.52 -11.20 4.43
CA ASP A 12 -4.12 -10.53 3.40
C ASP A 12 -3.16 -11.26 2.67
N ILE A 13 -2.01 -11.06 2.84
CA ILE A 13 -1.08 -11.77 2.16
C ILE A 13 -0.92 -12.97 2.85
N PRO A 14 -1.15 -14.01 2.22
CA PRO A 14 -1.07 -15.26 2.87
C PRO A 14 0.28 -15.42 3.47
N ALA A 15 0.30 -15.84 4.68
CA ALA A 15 1.53 -16.01 5.36
C ALA A 15 2.38 -17.05 4.68
N ASP A 16 1.77 -18.07 4.12
CA ASP A 16 2.56 -19.06 3.47
C ASP A 16 3.35 -18.49 2.33
N LYS A 17 2.80 -17.54 1.62
CA LYS A 17 3.58 -16.94 0.62
C LYS A 17 4.72 -16.22 1.20
N LYS A 18 4.52 -15.54 2.29
CA LYS A 18 5.57 -14.79 2.84
C LYS A 18 6.71 -15.64 3.26
N GLU A 19 6.45 -16.81 3.68
CA GLU A 19 7.51 -17.62 4.12
C GLU A 19 8.46 -17.96 3.05
N ASN A 20 8.04 -17.87 1.83
CA ASN A 20 8.89 -18.23 0.75
C ASN A 20 9.64 -17.10 0.20
N GLU A 21 9.52 -15.99 0.81
CA GLU A 21 9.79 -14.90 0.11
C GLU A 21 11.07 -14.35 0.00
N PRO A 22 12.01 -14.51 0.87
CA PRO A 22 13.28 -13.84 0.66
C PRO A 22 13.83 -14.05 -0.73
N GLU A 23 13.74 -15.28 -1.21
CA GLU A 23 14.27 -15.52 -2.52
C GLU A 23 13.41 -14.95 -3.59
N GLN A 24 12.10 -14.96 -3.38
CA GLN A 24 11.22 -14.45 -4.37
C GLN A 24 11.34 -12.95 -4.50
N TYR A 25 11.59 -12.26 -3.39
CA TYR A 25 11.80 -10.83 -3.47
C TYR A 25 12.96 -10.51 -4.38
N GLU A 26 14.03 -11.29 -4.30
CA GLU A 26 15.18 -11.01 -5.12
C GLU A 26 14.89 -11.18 -6.59
N GLU A 27 13.84 -11.92 -6.91
CA GLU A 27 13.49 -12.13 -8.30
C GLU A 27 12.36 -11.27 -8.79
N ILE A 28 11.80 -10.40 -7.94
CA ILE A 28 10.71 -9.56 -8.35
C ILE A 28 11.21 -8.55 -9.36
N SER A 29 10.58 -8.54 -10.51
CA SER A 29 10.93 -7.58 -11.53
C SER A 29 10.11 -6.31 -11.34
N THR A 30 10.46 -5.28 -12.09
CA THR A 30 9.70 -4.05 -12.11
C THR A 30 8.26 -4.32 -12.50
N ASP A 31 8.04 -5.19 -13.49
CA ASP A 31 6.69 -5.48 -13.94
C ASP A 31 5.88 -6.13 -12.82
N ASN A 32 6.47 -7.07 -12.09
CA ASN A 32 5.76 -7.71 -11.00
C ASN A 32 5.40 -6.73 -9.91
N PHE A 33 6.31 -5.80 -9.62
CA PHE A 33 6.02 -4.80 -8.60
C PHE A 33 4.89 -3.87 -9.06
N MET A 34 4.85 -3.54 -10.34
CA MET A 34 3.77 -2.69 -10.85
C MET A 34 2.42 -3.40 -10.73
N GLU A 35 2.38 -4.69 -11.05
CA GLU A 35 1.13 -5.44 -10.91
C GLU A 35 0.71 -5.55 -9.44
N TYR A 36 1.66 -5.76 -8.57
CA TYR A 36 1.38 -5.78 -7.14
C TYR A 36 0.79 -4.45 -6.69
N SER A 37 1.38 -3.35 -7.15
CA SER A 37 0.92 -2.02 -6.75
C SER A 37 -0.50 -1.74 -7.23
N LYS A 38 -0.82 -2.18 -8.44
CA LYS A 38 -2.18 -2.02 -8.95
C LYS A 38 -3.16 -2.82 -8.11
N SER A 39 -2.78 -4.03 -7.74
CA SER A 39 -3.63 -4.87 -6.90
C SER A 39 -3.85 -4.25 -5.53
N MET A 40 -2.80 -3.68 -4.95
CA MET A 40 -2.91 -3.07 -3.64
C MET A 40 -3.79 -1.82 -3.70
N PHE A 41 -3.64 -1.03 -4.76
CA PHE A 41 -4.49 0.13 -4.90
C PHE A 41 -5.96 -0.28 -5.00
N SER A 42 -6.24 -1.30 -5.80
CA SER A 42 -7.60 -1.80 -5.95
C SER A 42 -8.14 -2.33 -4.63
N TYR A 43 -7.31 -3.03 -3.88
CA TYR A 43 -7.75 -3.57 -2.60
C TYR A 43 -8.14 -2.44 -1.65
N TRP A 44 -7.28 -1.43 -1.51
CA TRP A 44 -7.54 -0.37 -0.52
C TRP A 44 -8.61 0.62 -0.96
N THR A 45 -8.98 0.62 -2.24
CA THR A 45 -10.00 1.54 -2.73
C THR A 45 -11.33 0.86 -3.06
N GLU A 46 -11.27 -0.39 -3.54
CA GLU A 46 -12.48 -1.05 -4.03
C GLU A 46 -13.05 -2.10 -3.09
N ASN A 47 -12.22 -2.69 -2.24
CA ASN A 47 -12.72 -3.69 -1.31
C ASN A 47 -13.47 -2.99 -0.19
N ASP A 48 -14.68 -3.45 0.09
CA ASP A 48 -15.54 -2.77 1.06
C ASP A 48 -14.90 -2.68 2.43
N PHE A 49 -14.36 -3.78 2.92
CA PHE A 49 -13.75 -3.76 4.24
C PHE A 49 -12.50 -2.89 4.25
N ALA A 50 -11.60 -3.09 3.30
CA ALA A 50 -10.33 -2.38 3.30
C ALA A 50 -10.53 -0.88 3.13
N SER A 51 -11.41 -0.47 2.21
CA SER A 51 -11.62 0.95 2.01
C SER A 51 -12.28 1.60 3.21
N SER A 52 -13.21 0.89 3.87
CA SER A 52 -13.84 1.40 5.06
C SER A 52 -12.86 1.50 6.21
N PHE A 53 -12.00 0.51 6.36
CA PHE A 53 -10.99 0.51 7.40
C PHE A 53 -10.01 1.69 7.19
N ARG A 54 -9.59 1.90 5.95
CA ARG A 54 -8.70 3.02 5.63
C ARG A 54 -9.35 4.35 5.96
N LYS A 55 -10.63 4.51 5.59
CA LYS A 55 -11.33 5.76 5.86
C LYS A 55 -11.53 5.95 7.35
N MET A 56 -11.83 4.87 8.07
CA MET A 56 -12.01 4.96 9.50
C MET A 56 -10.73 5.42 10.18
N LEU A 57 -9.59 4.83 9.81
CA LEU A 57 -8.32 5.23 10.39
C LEU A 57 -8.00 6.69 10.08
N THR A 58 -8.32 7.12 8.85
CA THR A 58 -8.10 8.51 8.47
C THR A 58 -8.88 9.46 9.38
N LEU A 59 -10.12 9.10 9.68
CA LEU A 59 -10.95 9.95 10.53
C LEU A 59 -10.54 9.89 12.00
N GLU A 60 -10.06 8.74 12.45
CA GLU A 60 -9.80 8.54 13.87
C GLU A 60 -8.37 8.80 14.31
N GLN A 61 -7.49 9.12 13.38
CA GLN A 61 -6.06 9.18 13.68
C GLN A 61 -5.69 10.15 14.79
N PHE A 62 -6.49 11.15 15.01
CA PHE A 62 -6.18 12.15 16.04
C PHE A 62 -6.92 11.93 17.33
N ARG A 63 -7.67 10.84 17.44
CA ARG A 63 -8.45 10.58 18.64
C ARG A 63 -7.55 10.23 19.83
N ASN A 64 -6.56 9.40 19.61
CA ASN A 64 -5.63 9.04 20.68
C ASN A 64 -4.37 8.44 20.04
N GLU A 65 -3.40 8.12 20.89
CA GLU A 65 -2.12 7.62 20.39
C GLU A 65 -2.24 6.26 19.72
N GLU A 66 -3.14 5.44 20.22
CA GLU A 66 -3.32 4.12 19.63
C GLU A 66 -3.84 4.22 18.21
N MET A 67 -4.83 5.07 17.99
CA MET A 67 -5.38 5.23 16.64
C MET A 67 -4.36 5.86 15.70
N GLN A 68 -3.55 6.79 16.21
CA GLN A 68 -2.50 7.37 15.39
C GLN A 68 -1.48 6.30 14.99
N ALA A 69 -1.14 5.41 15.93
CA ALA A 69 -0.18 4.36 15.64
C ALA A 69 -0.71 3.40 14.57
N LEU A 70 -2.00 3.07 14.64
CA LEU A 70 -2.60 2.20 13.63
C LEU A 70 -2.63 2.87 12.26
N TYR A 71 -2.96 4.16 12.25
CA TYR A 71 -2.97 4.91 11.01
C TYR A 71 -1.59 4.88 10.36
N GLN A 72 -0.54 5.14 11.15
CA GLN A 72 0.82 5.12 10.62
C GLN A 72 1.18 3.73 10.11
N GLN A 73 0.85 2.72 10.89
CA GLN A 73 1.24 1.35 10.56
C GLN A 73 0.59 0.87 9.27
N TYR A 74 -0.67 1.17 9.08
CA TYR A 74 -1.38 0.62 7.93
C TYR A 74 -1.40 1.53 6.72
N LEU A 75 -1.26 2.83 6.91
CA LEU A 75 -1.46 3.74 5.79
C LEU A 75 -0.28 4.65 5.46
N VAL A 76 0.66 4.82 6.35
CA VAL A 76 1.72 5.79 6.13
C VAL A 76 3.10 5.16 6.20
N SER A 77 3.67 5.10 7.39
CA SER A 77 5.05 4.64 7.53
C SER A 77 5.19 3.15 7.25
N GLY A 78 4.18 2.36 7.60
CA GLY A 78 4.24 0.93 7.36
C GLY A 78 4.37 0.60 5.88
N PRO A 79 3.43 1.05 5.04
CA PRO A 79 3.54 0.78 3.61
C PRO A 79 4.78 1.40 2.98
N ALA A 80 5.16 2.60 3.42
CA ALA A 80 6.36 3.23 2.87
C ALA A 80 7.60 2.40 3.13
N GLU A 81 7.68 1.85 4.35
CA GLU A 81 8.82 1.00 4.72
C GLU A 81 8.81 -0.28 3.90
N TYR A 82 7.63 -0.85 3.67
CA TYR A 82 7.51 -2.05 2.88
C TYR A 82 8.00 -1.82 1.45
N VAL A 83 7.60 -0.71 0.85
CA VAL A 83 8.05 -0.39 -0.51
C VAL A 83 9.55 -0.17 -0.53
N LYS A 84 10.09 0.48 0.50
CA LYS A 84 11.53 0.69 0.57
C LYS A 84 12.27 -0.64 0.60
N ASP A 85 11.81 -1.57 1.43
CA ASP A 85 12.45 -2.87 1.53
C ASP A 85 12.38 -3.61 0.19
N MET A 86 11.24 -3.51 -0.47
CA MET A 86 11.08 -4.14 -1.76
C MET A 86 12.05 -3.53 -2.78
N PHE A 87 12.15 -2.22 -2.80
CA PHE A 87 13.06 -1.54 -3.73
C PHE A 87 14.51 -1.92 -3.45
N GLU A 88 14.88 -2.03 -2.18
CA GLU A 88 16.23 -2.45 -1.84
C GLU A 88 16.49 -3.86 -2.34
N SER A 89 15.52 -4.74 -2.21
CA SER A 89 15.73 -6.12 -2.59
C SER A 89 15.91 -6.31 -4.09
N ILE A 90 15.36 -5.41 -4.90
CA ILE A 90 15.54 -5.50 -6.34
C ILE A 90 16.59 -4.54 -6.87
N GLY A 91 17.36 -3.94 -5.97
CA GLY A 91 18.50 -3.14 -6.39
C GLY A 91 18.24 -1.71 -6.84
N VAL A 92 17.12 -1.15 -6.43
CA VAL A 92 16.81 0.23 -6.82
C VAL A 92 17.73 1.19 -6.08
N VAL A 93 18.39 2.07 -6.83
CA VAL A 93 19.29 3.05 -6.24
C VAL A 93 18.46 4.10 -5.50
N GLU A 94 18.94 4.54 -4.35
CA GLU A 94 18.25 5.50 -3.50
C GLU A 94 16.85 5.01 -3.15
N ALA A 95 16.79 3.78 -2.67
CA ALA A 95 15.52 3.13 -2.40
C ALA A 95 14.64 3.90 -1.44
N ASP A 96 15.22 4.49 -0.38
CA ASP A 96 14.47 5.29 0.57
C ASP A 96 13.71 6.40 -0.12
N LYS A 97 14.41 7.19 -0.91
CA LYS A 97 13.84 8.35 -1.55
C LYS A 97 12.78 7.94 -2.56
N LYS A 98 13.09 6.92 -3.35
CA LYS A 98 12.17 6.49 -4.39
C LYS A 98 10.94 5.83 -3.81
N ALA A 99 11.09 5.11 -2.70
CA ALA A 99 9.94 4.50 -2.04
C ALA A 99 9.00 5.57 -1.49
N THR A 100 9.57 6.62 -0.91
CA THR A 100 8.76 7.72 -0.39
C THR A 100 7.99 8.38 -1.53
N MET A 101 8.67 8.63 -2.65
CA MET A 101 8.00 9.24 -3.79
C MET A 101 6.91 8.34 -4.34
N PHE A 102 7.21 7.06 -4.47
CA PHE A 102 6.24 6.12 -5.02
C PHE A 102 5.00 6.03 -4.13
N TYR A 103 5.22 5.82 -2.83
CA TYR A 103 4.08 5.66 -1.95
C TYR A 103 3.31 6.97 -1.76
N SER A 104 3.99 8.11 -1.85
CA SER A 104 3.30 9.40 -1.79
C SER A 104 2.29 9.53 -2.92
N VAL A 105 2.64 9.04 -4.11
CA VAL A 105 1.71 9.07 -5.23
C VAL A 105 0.51 8.16 -4.94
N MET A 106 0.76 6.94 -4.47
CA MET A 106 -0.33 6.04 -4.16
C MET A 106 -1.25 6.62 -3.09
N PHE A 107 -0.66 7.17 -2.04
CA PHE A 107 -1.40 7.74 -0.94
C PHE A 107 -2.27 8.91 -1.42
N PHE A 108 -1.70 9.76 -2.25
CA PHE A 108 -2.44 10.88 -2.83
C PHE A 108 -3.63 10.40 -3.65
N TYR A 109 -3.42 9.34 -4.43
CA TYR A 109 -4.50 8.83 -5.28
C TYR A 109 -5.60 8.13 -4.50
N TYR A 110 -5.33 7.64 -3.29
CA TYR A 110 -6.41 7.15 -2.44
C TYR A 110 -7.42 8.28 -2.21
N SER A 111 -6.93 9.47 -1.90
CA SER A 111 -7.81 10.58 -1.61
C SER A 111 -8.55 11.05 -2.87
N LEU A 112 -7.86 11.11 -3.99
CA LEU A 112 -8.52 11.46 -5.23
C LEU A 112 -9.62 10.47 -5.58
N TYR A 113 -9.33 9.18 -5.39
CA TYR A 113 -10.31 8.14 -5.68
C TYR A 113 -11.56 8.31 -4.84
N ASP A 114 -11.37 8.55 -3.54
CA ASP A 114 -12.51 8.68 -2.63
C ASP A 114 -13.42 9.83 -3.02
N GLY A 115 -12.86 10.91 -3.51
CA GLY A 115 -13.67 12.08 -3.84
C GLY A 115 -14.17 12.14 -5.27
N ALA A 116 -13.80 11.16 -6.09
CA ALA A 116 -14.11 11.26 -7.51
C ALA A 116 -15.45 10.66 -7.86
N LYS A 117 -16.09 11.22 -8.87
CA LYS A 117 -17.30 10.62 -9.42
C LYS A 117 -16.90 9.55 -10.43
N ASP A 118 -15.89 9.82 -11.22
CA ASP A 118 -15.39 8.84 -12.19
C ASP A 118 -14.19 8.13 -11.60
N LYS A 119 -14.44 7.11 -10.81
CA LYS A 119 -13.40 6.42 -10.09
C LYS A 119 -12.50 5.60 -11.01
N LYS A 120 -13.05 5.10 -12.10
CA LYS A 120 -12.26 4.35 -13.06
C LYS A 120 -11.18 5.24 -13.66
N ARG A 121 -11.50 6.49 -13.93
CA ARG A 121 -10.56 7.43 -14.50
C ARG A 121 -9.42 7.67 -13.51
N ILE A 122 -9.73 7.79 -12.23
CA ILE A 122 -8.70 8.00 -11.23
C ILE A 122 -7.76 6.80 -11.14
N LYS A 123 -8.34 5.59 -11.20
CA LYS A 123 -7.52 4.38 -11.18
C LYS A 123 -6.56 4.34 -12.36
N GLU A 124 -7.05 4.70 -13.53
CA GLU A 124 -6.21 4.74 -14.72
C GLU A 124 -5.11 5.77 -14.61
N GLN A 125 -5.44 6.94 -14.04
CA GLN A 125 -4.44 7.97 -13.83
C GLN A 125 -3.37 7.52 -12.85
N PHE A 126 -3.77 6.82 -11.79
CA PHE A 126 -2.82 6.27 -10.84
C PHE A 126 -1.85 5.34 -11.54
N GLU A 127 -2.39 4.43 -12.35
CA GLU A 127 -1.54 3.45 -13.03
C GLU A 127 -0.54 4.11 -13.96
N LYS A 128 -0.97 5.17 -14.65
CA LYS A 128 -0.04 5.91 -15.49
C LYS A 128 1.01 6.63 -14.66
N SER A 129 0.60 7.18 -13.54
CA SER A 129 1.51 7.97 -12.72
C SER A 129 2.64 7.12 -12.15
N ILE A 130 2.37 5.87 -11.81
CA ILE A 130 3.42 5.05 -11.20
C ILE A 130 4.30 4.37 -12.24
N SER A 131 3.87 4.30 -13.49
CA SER A 131 4.58 3.51 -14.47
C SER A 131 5.97 4.01 -14.79
N GLY A 132 6.28 5.24 -14.48
CA GLY A 132 7.60 5.79 -14.73
C GLY A 132 8.43 6.03 -13.49
N LEU A 133 7.99 5.56 -12.34
CA LEU A 133 8.64 5.90 -11.09
C LEU A 133 9.74 4.93 -10.65
N ILE A 134 9.91 3.83 -11.36
CA ILE A 134 10.97 2.88 -11.01
C ILE A 134 12.02 2.80 -12.14
#